data_114abe1efc39e4c4b626e94862037c58
#
_entry.id   114abe1efc39e4c4b626e94862037c58
#
_cell.length_a   1.000
_cell.length_b   1.000
_cell.length_c   1.000
_cell.angle_alpha   90.00
_cell.angle_beta   90.00
_cell.angle_gamma   90.00
#
_symmetry.space_group_name_H-M   'P 1'
#
loop_
_entity.id
_entity.type
_entity.pdbx_description
1 polymer ?
#
loop_
_entity_poly.entity_id
_entity_poly.type
_entity_poly.pdbx_seq_one_letter_code
_entity_poly.pdbx_strand_id
1 'polypeptide(L)'
;MLADGLLPDGYVVRGVDADGLWVDNNDRRFPLREMSDGYRAVTALVVDLLKQIHDCYGEIALDETEGSVRVVAPGVVVIDEVDAHLHVTWQKRIGTWLKSHFPNMQFIVTTHSPYVCQSADPGGLIRLPGPDQDESPRVVSEDLYERVVYGSGDDAALSGLFGLESSYSDAAQRLRRELVELEYAVVVGSASPPDIERYRHISGLLTSSPKARVDEVAARLAMRPADQ
;
A
#
# COMPACT_ATOMS: atom_id res chain seq x y z
N MET A 1 -10.06 -13.21 17.06
CA MET A 1 -9.63 -11.91 16.52
C MET A 1 -8.11 -11.84 16.31
N LEU A 2 -7.22 -11.83 17.33
CA LEU A 2 -5.76 -11.75 17.10
C LEU A 2 -5.21 -12.91 16.25
N ALA A 3 -5.79 -14.09 16.35
CA ALA A 3 -5.44 -15.25 15.51
C ALA A 3 -6.13 -15.24 14.14
N ASP A 4 -7.08 -14.33 13.92
CA ASP A 4 -7.88 -14.26 12.70
C ASP A 4 -7.26 -13.24 11.74
N GLY A 5 -6.22 -13.69 11.05
CA GLY A 5 -5.51 -12.92 10.03
C GLY A 5 -4.62 -11.78 10.52
N LEU A 6 -4.51 -11.54 11.86
CA LEU A 6 -3.61 -10.54 12.41
C LEU A 6 -2.17 -11.05 12.46
N LEU A 7 -1.98 -12.29 12.89
CA LEU A 7 -0.68 -12.94 12.92
C LEU A 7 -0.45 -13.75 11.63
N PRO A 8 0.80 -14.05 11.25
CA PRO A 8 1.08 -14.91 10.11
C PRO A 8 0.51 -16.31 10.31
N ASP A 9 0.32 -17.03 9.21
CA ASP A 9 -0.11 -18.44 9.26
C ASP A 9 0.82 -19.28 10.13
N GLY A 10 0.22 -20.10 10.98
CA GLY A 10 0.95 -20.95 11.94
C GLY A 10 1.32 -20.29 13.27
N TYR A 11 1.01 -18.99 13.44
CA TYR A 11 1.20 -18.29 14.71
C TYR A 11 -0.10 -18.33 15.52
N VAL A 12 -0.01 -18.70 16.79
CA VAL A 12 -1.17 -18.81 17.70
C VAL A 12 -0.90 -18.01 18.98
N VAL A 13 -1.83 -17.13 19.32
CA VAL A 13 -1.80 -16.45 20.64
C VAL A 13 -2.11 -17.49 21.73
N ARG A 14 -1.24 -17.61 22.72
CA ARG A 14 -1.41 -18.56 23.84
C ARG A 14 -1.90 -17.94 25.12
N GLY A 15 -1.56 -16.73 25.36
CA GLY A 15 -1.98 -16.05 26.59
C GLY A 15 -1.25 -14.74 26.82
N VAL A 16 -1.65 -14.08 27.88
CA VAL A 16 -1.04 -12.85 28.38
C VAL A 16 -0.67 -13.06 29.84
N ASP A 17 0.54 -12.66 30.21
CA ASP A 17 1.00 -12.66 31.59
C ASP A 17 1.74 -11.33 31.91
N ALA A 18 2.46 -11.30 33.03
CA ALA A 18 3.23 -10.13 33.45
C ALA A 18 4.34 -9.72 32.46
N ASP A 19 4.85 -10.66 31.65
CA ASP A 19 5.88 -10.44 30.64
C ASP A 19 5.30 -10.04 29.26
N GLY A 20 3.98 -10.07 29.12
CA GLY A 20 3.27 -9.63 27.93
C GLY A 20 2.49 -10.75 27.21
N LEU A 21 2.26 -10.56 25.91
CA LEU A 21 1.54 -11.49 25.06
C LEU A 21 2.49 -12.54 24.51
N TRP A 22 2.11 -13.82 24.65
CA TRP A 22 2.88 -14.97 24.18
C TRP A 22 2.27 -15.58 22.93
N VAL A 23 3.16 -15.94 22.01
CA VAL A 23 2.83 -16.50 20.70
C VAL A 23 3.59 -17.82 20.52
N ASP A 24 2.91 -18.82 19.98
CA ASP A 24 3.50 -20.08 19.55
C ASP A 24 3.60 -20.13 18.03
N ASN A 25 4.73 -20.68 17.53
CA ASN A 25 4.89 -21.05 16.13
C ASN A 25 5.74 -22.34 16.06
N ASN A 26 5.21 -23.41 15.47
CA ASN A 26 5.91 -24.68 15.26
C ASN A 26 6.68 -25.15 16.51
N ASP A 27 5.98 -25.36 17.62
CA ASP A 27 6.51 -25.80 18.92
C ASP A 27 7.46 -24.83 19.64
N ARG A 28 7.69 -23.64 19.07
CA ARG A 28 8.47 -22.58 19.74
C ARG A 28 7.52 -21.53 20.32
N ARG A 29 7.64 -21.32 21.65
CA ARG A 29 6.96 -20.23 22.33
C ARG A 29 7.92 -19.05 22.55
N PHE A 30 7.42 -17.84 22.24
CA PHE A 30 8.16 -16.61 22.46
C PHE A 30 7.21 -15.42 22.69
N PRO A 31 7.65 -14.38 23.35
CA PRO A 31 6.83 -13.19 23.58
C PRO A 31 6.66 -12.39 22.28
N LEU A 32 5.50 -11.74 22.10
CA LEU A 32 5.21 -10.90 20.93
C LEU A 32 6.30 -9.85 20.66
N ARG A 33 6.98 -9.36 21.69
CA ARG A 33 8.07 -8.39 21.55
C ARG A 33 9.27 -8.89 20.70
N GLU A 34 9.39 -10.20 20.49
CA GLU A 34 10.41 -10.79 19.60
C GLU A 34 9.96 -10.87 18.13
N MET A 35 8.71 -10.54 17.84
CA MET A 35 8.23 -10.43 16.46
C MET A 35 8.71 -9.12 15.81
N SER A 36 8.56 -9.03 14.48
CA SER A 36 8.88 -7.80 13.76
C SER A 36 8.00 -6.63 14.20
N ASP A 37 8.53 -5.41 14.03
CA ASP A 37 7.87 -4.18 14.45
C ASP A 37 6.45 -4.03 13.90
N GLY A 38 6.22 -4.45 12.64
CA GLY A 38 4.90 -4.38 12.02
C GLY A 38 3.83 -5.20 12.76
N TYR A 39 4.14 -6.44 13.17
CA TYR A 39 3.19 -7.25 13.95
C TYR A 39 2.97 -6.70 15.34
N ARG A 40 4.00 -6.16 15.97
CA ARG A 40 3.89 -5.49 17.27
C ARG A 40 3.00 -4.26 17.19
N ALA A 41 3.19 -3.43 16.17
CA ALA A 41 2.42 -2.21 15.96
C ALA A 41 0.93 -2.51 15.73
N VAL A 42 0.60 -3.45 14.82
CA VAL A 42 -0.80 -3.84 14.56
C VAL A 42 -1.44 -4.46 15.79
N THR A 43 -0.72 -5.34 16.52
CA THR A 43 -1.27 -5.94 17.75
C THR A 43 -1.49 -4.88 18.82
N ALA A 44 -0.56 -3.94 19.01
CA ALA A 44 -0.71 -2.85 19.96
C ALA A 44 -1.93 -1.96 19.62
N LEU A 45 -2.09 -1.62 18.33
CA LEU A 45 -3.27 -0.87 17.85
C LEU A 45 -4.58 -1.59 18.20
N VAL A 46 -4.66 -2.90 17.91
CA VAL A 46 -5.89 -3.67 18.21
C VAL A 46 -6.16 -3.79 19.70
N VAL A 47 -5.12 -4.04 20.50
CA VAL A 47 -5.24 -4.13 21.95
C VAL A 47 -5.66 -2.78 22.54
N ASP A 48 -5.09 -1.67 22.09
CA ASP A 48 -5.48 -0.34 22.53
C ASP A 48 -6.92 -0.03 22.15
N LEU A 49 -7.34 -0.33 20.93
CA LEU A 49 -8.72 -0.17 20.48
C LEU A 49 -9.70 -0.97 21.33
N LEU A 50 -9.42 -2.24 21.61
CA LEU A 50 -10.24 -3.07 22.50
C LEU A 50 -10.31 -2.50 23.91
N LYS A 51 -9.20 -1.98 24.43
CA LYS A 51 -9.18 -1.32 25.73
C LYS A 51 -10.05 -0.06 25.75
N GLN A 52 -9.95 0.80 24.73
CA GLN A 52 -10.77 2.00 24.61
C GLN A 52 -12.27 1.66 24.56
N ILE A 53 -12.63 0.60 23.80
CA ILE A 53 -14.01 0.12 23.75
C ILE A 53 -14.48 -0.34 25.14
N HIS A 54 -13.66 -1.14 25.83
CA HIS A 54 -13.98 -1.61 27.17
C HIS A 54 -14.13 -0.43 28.16
N ASP A 55 -13.24 0.54 28.10
CA ASP A 55 -13.27 1.71 28.99
C ASP A 55 -14.51 2.59 28.73
N CYS A 56 -14.98 2.65 27.46
CA CYS A 56 -16.17 3.43 27.09
C CYS A 56 -17.49 2.71 27.41
N TYR A 57 -17.57 1.40 27.18
CA TYR A 57 -18.83 0.64 27.23
C TYR A 57 -18.93 -0.29 28.46
N GLY A 58 -17.84 -0.48 29.20
CA GLY A 58 -17.77 -1.40 30.34
C GLY A 58 -17.60 -2.87 29.96
N GLU A 59 -17.88 -3.22 28.71
CA GLU A 59 -17.74 -4.56 28.13
C GLU A 59 -17.38 -4.49 26.66
N ILE A 60 -16.90 -5.62 26.11
CA ILE A 60 -16.67 -5.76 24.68
C ILE A 60 -17.75 -6.69 24.13
N ALA A 61 -18.74 -6.12 23.44
CA ALA A 61 -19.77 -6.88 22.77
C ALA A 61 -19.19 -7.59 21.54
N LEU A 62 -19.22 -8.92 21.55
CA LEU A 62 -18.69 -9.77 20.50
C LEU A 62 -19.82 -10.46 19.73
N ASP A 63 -19.65 -10.60 18.43
CA ASP A 63 -20.45 -11.44 17.54
C ASP A 63 -19.54 -12.44 16.85
N GLU A 64 -19.95 -13.71 16.81
CA GLU A 64 -19.27 -14.76 16.06
C GLU A 64 -20.10 -15.12 14.84
N THR A 65 -19.63 -14.72 13.67
CA THR A 65 -20.27 -15.06 12.40
C THR A 65 -19.25 -15.74 11.49
N GLU A 66 -19.59 -16.90 10.97
CA GLU A 66 -18.76 -17.68 10.03
C GLU A 66 -17.34 -17.98 10.54
N GLY A 67 -17.17 -18.15 11.85
CA GLY A 67 -15.87 -18.46 12.47
C GLY A 67 -14.95 -17.25 12.67
N SER A 68 -15.40 -16.04 12.34
CA SER A 68 -14.69 -14.78 12.63
C SER A 68 -15.32 -14.06 13.82
N VAL A 69 -14.48 -13.57 14.72
CA VAL A 69 -14.90 -12.79 15.90
C VAL A 69 -14.95 -11.31 15.54
N ARG A 70 -16.10 -10.69 15.71
CA ARG A 70 -16.33 -9.26 15.46
C ARG A 70 -16.67 -8.51 16.73
N VAL A 71 -16.23 -7.28 16.81
CA VAL A 71 -16.63 -6.33 17.87
C VAL A 71 -17.77 -5.47 17.31
N VAL A 72 -18.95 -5.57 17.91
CA VAL A 72 -20.15 -4.89 17.38
C VAL A 72 -20.44 -3.54 18.04
N ALA A 73 -19.56 -3.06 18.90
CA ALA A 73 -19.68 -1.73 19.50
C ALA A 73 -19.63 -0.65 18.41
N PRO A 74 -20.54 0.32 18.39
CA PRO A 74 -20.47 1.45 17.45
C PRO A 74 -19.43 2.47 17.90
N GLY A 75 -18.88 3.25 16.97
CA GLY A 75 -17.93 4.30 17.34
C GLY A 75 -17.26 4.96 16.14
N VAL A 76 -16.45 5.97 16.45
CA VAL A 76 -15.54 6.62 15.50
C VAL A 76 -14.12 6.49 16.03
N VAL A 77 -13.25 5.98 15.19
CA VAL A 77 -11.83 5.77 15.52
C VAL A 77 -10.99 6.65 14.58
N VAL A 78 -10.14 7.47 15.16
CA VAL A 78 -9.20 8.32 14.43
C VAL A 78 -7.79 7.76 14.63
N ILE A 79 -7.09 7.45 13.55
CA ILE A 79 -5.74 6.91 13.58
C ILE A 79 -4.87 7.78 12.68
N ASP A 80 -3.85 8.38 13.28
CA ASP A 80 -2.86 9.14 12.51
C ASP A 80 -1.74 8.20 12.02
N GLU A 81 -1.36 8.33 10.75
CA GLU A 81 -0.32 7.52 10.09
C GLU A 81 -0.51 6.00 10.30
N VAL A 82 -1.68 5.47 9.92
CA VAL A 82 -2.02 4.04 10.15
C VAL A 82 -1.02 3.07 9.51
N ASP A 83 -0.28 3.49 8.49
CA ASP A 83 0.76 2.72 7.81
C ASP A 83 2.13 2.78 8.50
N ALA A 84 2.31 3.61 9.53
CA ALA A 84 3.57 3.75 10.23
C ALA A 84 4.07 2.39 10.77
N HIS A 85 5.31 2.05 10.45
CA HIS A 85 5.96 0.78 10.80
C HIS A 85 5.33 -0.50 10.21
N LEU A 86 4.28 -0.40 9.39
CA LEU A 86 3.66 -1.55 8.76
C LEU A 86 4.43 -2.03 7.54
N HIS A 87 4.71 -3.34 7.48
CA HIS A 87 5.18 -3.96 6.24
C HIS A 87 4.11 -3.82 5.15
N VAL A 88 4.54 -3.72 3.88
CA VAL A 88 3.65 -3.50 2.73
C VAL A 88 2.47 -4.48 2.65
N THR A 89 2.66 -5.73 3.06
CA THR A 89 1.57 -6.73 3.12
C THR A 89 0.49 -6.34 4.11
N TRP A 90 0.87 -5.72 5.24
CA TRP A 90 -0.08 -5.19 6.23
C TRP A 90 -0.76 -3.92 5.75
N GLN A 91 -0.04 -3.02 5.09
CA GLN A 91 -0.63 -1.83 4.50
C GLN A 91 -1.79 -2.18 3.54
N LYS A 92 -1.65 -3.30 2.80
CA LYS A 92 -2.73 -3.82 1.92
C LYS A 92 -3.93 -4.39 2.68
N ARG A 93 -3.75 -4.86 3.90
CA ARG A 93 -4.76 -5.65 4.63
C ARG A 93 -5.44 -4.88 5.75
N ILE A 94 -4.73 -3.93 6.38
CA ILE A 94 -5.17 -3.31 7.64
C ILE A 94 -6.55 -2.66 7.53
N GLY A 95 -6.83 -1.91 6.46
CA GLY A 95 -8.12 -1.24 6.32
C GLY A 95 -9.29 -2.22 6.16
N THR A 96 -9.14 -3.25 5.33
CA THR A 96 -10.16 -4.29 5.18
C THR A 96 -10.30 -5.11 6.45
N TRP A 97 -9.20 -5.43 7.12
CA TRP A 97 -9.21 -6.17 8.38
C TRP A 97 -9.96 -5.41 9.48
N LEU A 98 -9.67 -4.12 9.65
CA LEU A 98 -10.38 -3.26 10.63
C LEU A 98 -11.88 -3.22 10.33
N LYS A 99 -12.29 -2.98 9.10
CA LYS A 99 -13.71 -2.94 8.72
C LYS A 99 -14.43 -4.27 8.93
N SER A 100 -13.77 -5.40 8.70
CA SER A 100 -14.37 -6.72 8.89
C SER A 100 -14.55 -7.09 10.37
N HIS A 101 -13.60 -6.68 11.23
CA HIS A 101 -13.64 -7.02 12.65
C HIS A 101 -14.41 -6.00 13.52
N PHE A 102 -14.61 -4.78 13.01
CA PHE A 102 -15.33 -3.69 13.69
C PHE A 102 -16.40 -3.09 12.75
N PRO A 103 -17.43 -3.86 12.37
CA PRO A 103 -18.37 -3.48 11.31
C PRO A 103 -19.22 -2.25 11.63
N ASN A 104 -19.38 -1.90 12.90
CA ASN A 104 -20.18 -0.76 13.35
C ASN A 104 -19.32 0.47 13.70
N MET A 105 -18.03 0.43 13.37
CA MET A 105 -17.12 1.55 13.61
C MET A 105 -16.77 2.28 12.31
N GLN A 106 -16.74 3.59 12.38
CA GLN A 106 -16.15 4.44 11.35
C GLN A 106 -14.67 4.66 11.65
N PHE A 107 -13.80 4.34 10.68
CA PHE A 107 -12.37 4.63 10.75
C PHE A 107 -12.04 5.86 9.93
N ILE A 108 -11.40 6.84 10.56
CA ILE A 108 -10.83 8.02 9.91
C ILE A 108 -9.32 7.90 10.08
N VAL A 109 -8.61 7.68 9.00
CA VAL A 109 -7.17 7.42 9.07
C VAL A 109 -6.39 8.36 8.17
N THR A 110 -5.22 8.82 8.62
CA THR A 110 -4.25 9.44 7.74
C THR A 110 -3.24 8.40 7.29
N THR A 111 -2.72 8.53 6.08
CA THR A 111 -1.74 7.60 5.51
C THR A 111 -0.95 8.22 4.37
N HIS A 112 0.29 7.80 4.23
CA HIS A 112 1.15 8.03 3.06
C HIS A 112 1.25 6.79 2.15
N SER A 113 0.50 5.71 2.46
CA SER A 113 0.54 4.48 1.70
C SER A 113 -0.56 4.41 0.64
N PRO A 114 -0.20 4.23 -0.65
CA PRO A 114 -1.19 3.96 -1.69
C PRO A 114 -1.99 2.68 -1.43
N TYR A 115 -1.40 1.71 -0.75
CA TYR A 115 -2.04 0.44 -0.44
C TYR A 115 -3.12 0.56 0.63
N VAL A 116 -2.95 1.44 1.62
CA VAL A 116 -4.01 1.73 2.60
C VAL A 116 -5.17 2.43 1.92
N CYS A 117 -4.89 3.40 1.04
CA CYS A 117 -5.92 4.11 0.27
C CYS A 117 -6.79 3.18 -0.58
N GLN A 118 -6.26 2.02 -1.03
CA GLN A 118 -7.03 1.02 -1.78
C GLN A 118 -8.17 0.38 -0.98
N SER A 119 -8.19 0.53 0.34
CA SER A 119 -9.26 0.03 1.20
C SER A 119 -10.36 1.06 1.48
N ALA A 120 -10.27 2.26 0.92
CA ALA A 120 -11.26 3.32 1.16
C ALA A 120 -12.63 2.99 0.54
N ASP A 121 -13.68 3.41 1.21
CA ASP A 121 -15.05 3.32 0.68
C ASP A 121 -15.32 4.46 -0.31
N PRO A 122 -16.34 4.35 -1.19
CA PRO A 122 -16.74 5.43 -2.08
C PRO A 122 -17.00 6.74 -1.31
N GLY A 123 -16.37 7.83 -1.76
CA GLY A 123 -16.42 9.12 -1.09
C GLY A 123 -15.56 9.22 0.20
N GLY A 124 -14.87 8.14 0.58
CA GLY A 124 -14.03 8.09 1.77
C GLY A 124 -12.57 8.53 1.57
N LEU A 125 -12.15 8.82 0.33
CA LEU A 125 -10.80 9.31 0.04
C LEU A 125 -10.77 10.84 0.07
N ILE A 126 -9.98 11.40 0.99
CA ILE A 126 -9.82 12.84 1.17
C ILE A 126 -8.35 13.20 0.93
N ARG A 127 -8.11 14.10 -0.01
CA ARG A 127 -6.78 14.68 -0.23
C ARG A 127 -6.55 15.82 0.74
N LEU A 128 -5.48 15.74 1.51
CA LEU A 128 -4.94 16.85 2.28
C LEU A 128 -3.91 17.60 1.42
N PRO A 129 -3.97 18.94 1.33
CA PRO A 129 -2.95 19.71 0.64
C PRO A 129 -1.63 19.69 1.41
N GLY A 130 -0.51 19.85 0.70
CA GLY A 130 0.79 20.05 1.32
C GLY A 130 0.89 21.42 2.00
N PRO A 131 1.89 21.65 2.86
CA PRO A 131 2.05 22.88 3.63
C PRO A 131 2.23 24.13 2.77
N ASP A 132 2.70 23.97 1.54
CA ASP A 132 2.93 25.05 0.58
C ASP A 132 1.78 25.22 -0.43
N GLN A 133 0.69 24.47 -0.28
CA GLN A 133 -0.48 24.53 -1.15
C GLN A 133 -1.61 25.29 -0.45
N ASP A 134 -2.05 26.40 -1.05
CA ASP A 134 -3.21 27.16 -0.56
C ASP A 134 -4.52 26.55 -1.10
N GLU A 135 -4.74 25.27 -0.75
CA GLU A 135 -5.93 24.51 -1.11
C GLU A 135 -6.61 23.99 0.17
N SER A 136 -7.93 23.80 0.13
CA SER A 136 -8.66 23.16 1.22
C SER A 136 -8.66 21.62 1.05
N PRO A 137 -8.74 20.85 2.15
CA PRO A 137 -9.00 19.42 2.09
C PRO A 137 -10.25 19.13 1.25
N ARG A 138 -10.18 18.11 0.39
CA ARG A 138 -11.29 17.78 -0.51
C ARG A 138 -11.42 16.28 -0.73
N VAL A 139 -12.65 15.81 -0.87
CA VAL A 139 -12.93 14.47 -1.38
C VAL A 139 -12.40 14.38 -2.81
N VAL A 140 -11.72 13.29 -3.13
CA VAL A 140 -11.23 13.06 -4.49
C VAL A 140 -12.37 12.81 -5.48
N SER A 141 -12.14 13.11 -6.77
CA SER A 141 -13.12 12.79 -7.82
C SER A 141 -13.31 11.27 -7.96
N GLU A 142 -14.44 10.86 -8.51
CA GLU A 142 -14.78 9.45 -8.74
C GLU A 142 -13.72 8.76 -9.61
N ASP A 143 -13.29 9.38 -10.71
CA ASP A 143 -12.24 8.84 -11.59
C ASP A 143 -10.92 8.59 -10.83
N LEU A 144 -10.55 9.52 -9.93
CA LEU A 144 -9.34 9.37 -9.12
C LEU A 144 -9.51 8.28 -8.06
N TYR A 145 -10.70 8.20 -7.45
CA TYR A 145 -11.04 7.12 -6.51
C TYR A 145 -10.93 5.75 -7.19
N GLU A 146 -11.56 5.56 -8.34
CA GLU A 146 -11.50 4.30 -9.09
C GLU A 146 -10.07 3.92 -9.48
N ARG A 147 -9.29 4.89 -9.94
CA ARG A 147 -7.88 4.66 -10.28
C ARG A 147 -7.05 4.21 -9.09
N VAL A 148 -7.30 4.75 -7.89
CA VAL A 148 -6.59 4.38 -6.68
C VAL A 148 -7.05 3.02 -6.16
N VAL A 149 -8.36 2.81 -6.04
CA VAL A 149 -8.93 1.62 -5.38
C VAL A 149 -8.86 0.38 -6.26
N TYR A 150 -9.13 0.51 -7.56
CA TYR A 150 -9.13 -0.63 -8.50
C TYR A 150 -7.86 -0.76 -9.33
N GLY A 151 -6.96 0.24 -9.27
CA GLY A 151 -5.67 0.21 -9.93
C GLY A 151 -4.62 -0.59 -9.15
N SER A 152 -3.41 -0.67 -9.73
CA SER A 152 -2.24 -1.19 -9.02
C SER A 152 -1.72 -0.19 -7.98
N GLY A 153 -0.84 -0.63 -7.07
CA GLY A 153 -0.14 0.29 -6.16
C GLY A 153 0.64 1.38 -6.89
N ASP A 154 1.23 1.06 -8.06
CA ASP A 154 1.93 2.02 -8.91
C ASP A 154 0.95 3.03 -9.53
N ASP A 155 -0.24 2.58 -9.98
CA ASP A 155 -1.28 3.49 -10.50
C ASP A 155 -1.75 4.48 -9.45
N ALA A 156 -1.91 4.01 -8.21
CA ALA A 156 -2.26 4.86 -7.09
C ALA A 156 -1.13 5.86 -6.77
N ALA A 157 0.13 5.40 -6.67
CA ALA A 157 1.29 6.22 -6.37
C ALA A 157 1.55 7.30 -7.43
N LEU A 158 1.36 6.97 -8.72
CA LEU A 158 1.50 7.89 -9.86
C LEU A 158 0.27 8.78 -10.07
N SER A 159 -0.76 8.63 -9.24
CA SER A 159 -1.94 9.49 -9.32
C SER A 159 -1.67 10.89 -8.75
N GLY A 160 -2.55 11.85 -9.08
CA GLY A 160 -2.50 13.19 -8.50
C GLY A 160 -2.71 13.23 -6.98
N LEU A 161 -3.06 12.11 -6.34
CA LEU A 161 -3.20 12.00 -4.90
C LEU A 161 -1.83 12.01 -4.19
N PHE A 162 -0.84 11.28 -4.75
CA PHE A 162 0.50 11.16 -4.18
C PHE A 162 1.53 12.04 -4.88
N GLY A 163 1.26 12.45 -6.13
CA GLY A 163 2.11 13.36 -6.88
C GLY A 163 3.48 12.79 -7.27
N LEU A 164 3.61 11.46 -7.29
CA LEU A 164 4.85 10.82 -7.72
C LEU A 164 4.94 10.88 -9.25
N GLU A 165 6.00 11.49 -9.78
CA GLU A 165 6.20 11.63 -11.23
C GLU A 165 6.55 10.30 -11.91
N SER A 166 7.21 9.40 -11.20
CA SER A 166 7.66 8.13 -11.72
C SER A 166 7.79 7.08 -10.63
N SER A 167 7.38 5.84 -10.92
CA SER A 167 7.63 4.67 -10.06
C SER A 167 9.04 4.09 -10.21
N TYR A 168 9.84 4.61 -11.13
CA TYR A 168 11.20 4.13 -11.38
C TYR A 168 12.23 4.93 -10.59
N SER A 169 13.30 4.26 -10.17
CA SER A 169 14.45 4.94 -9.57
C SER A 169 15.13 5.88 -10.58
N ASP A 170 15.82 6.89 -10.09
CA ASP A 170 16.58 7.83 -10.94
C ASP A 170 17.59 7.10 -11.85
N ALA A 171 18.17 6.00 -11.37
CA ALA A 171 19.07 5.17 -12.17
C ALA A 171 18.32 4.51 -13.35
N ALA A 172 17.15 3.95 -13.08
CA ALA A 172 16.32 3.34 -14.12
C ALA A 172 15.80 4.38 -15.13
N GLN A 173 15.44 5.58 -14.66
CA GLN A 173 15.01 6.67 -15.54
C GLN A 173 16.14 7.14 -16.46
N ARG A 174 17.39 7.25 -15.96
CA ARG A 174 18.55 7.57 -16.79
C ARG A 174 18.78 6.52 -17.87
N LEU A 175 18.76 5.25 -17.49
CA LEU A 175 18.92 4.15 -18.46
C LEU A 175 17.79 4.10 -19.49
N ARG A 176 16.57 4.41 -19.10
CA ARG A 176 15.43 4.49 -20.04
C ARG A 176 15.59 5.61 -21.06
N ARG A 177 16.07 6.79 -20.63
CA ARG A 177 16.39 7.89 -21.56
C ARG A 177 17.50 7.50 -22.52
N GLU A 178 18.59 6.93 -22.01
CA GLU A 178 19.70 6.41 -22.84
C GLU A 178 19.20 5.33 -23.83
N LEU A 179 18.32 4.43 -23.38
CA LEU A 179 17.75 3.40 -24.25
C LEU A 179 16.97 3.99 -25.43
N VAL A 180 16.16 5.03 -25.19
CA VAL A 180 15.39 5.70 -26.24
C VAL A 180 16.33 6.35 -27.28
N GLU A 181 17.40 7.01 -26.83
CA GLU A 181 18.40 7.63 -27.74
C GLU A 181 19.11 6.59 -28.59
N LEU A 182 19.56 5.50 -27.98
CA LEU A 182 20.23 4.39 -28.66
C LEU A 182 19.29 3.69 -29.65
N GLU A 183 18.04 3.47 -29.26
CA GLU A 183 17.04 2.85 -30.12
C GLU A 183 16.75 3.71 -31.34
N TYR A 184 16.62 5.02 -31.17
CA TYR A 184 16.48 5.94 -32.29
C TYR A 184 17.67 5.83 -33.25
N ALA A 185 18.92 5.82 -32.72
CA ALA A 185 20.13 5.67 -33.54
C ALA A 185 20.16 4.33 -34.31
N VAL A 186 19.70 3.25 -33.70
CA VAL A 186 19.59 1.93 -34.34
C VAL A 186 18.55 1.94 -35.46
N VAL A 187 17.38 2.52 -35.24
CA VAL A 187 16.27 2.58 -36.22
C VAL A 187 16.66 3.43 -37.43
N VAL A 188 17.36 4.55 -37.22
CA VAL A 188 17.80 5.46 -38.32
C VAL A 188 19.06 4.95 -39.03
N GLY A 189 19.69 3.88 -38.51
CA GLY A 189 20.89 3.30 -39.06
C GLY A 189 22.18 4.09 -38.79
N SER A 190 22.17 5.00 -37.81
CA SER A 190 23.32 5.82 -37.39
C SER A 190 24.10 5.24 -36.20
N ALA A 191 23.60 4.15 -35.60
CA ALA A 191 24.22 3.53 -34.43
C ALA A 191 25.57 2.87 -34.78
N SER A 192 26.60 3.14 -33.99
CA SER A 192 27.88 2.44 -34.04
C SER A 192 27.79 1.02 -33.46
N PRO A 193 28.74 0.11 -33.73
CA PRO A 193 28.76 -1.20 -33.09
C PRO A 193 28.74 -1.16 -31.56
N PRO A 194 29.47 -0.26 -30.87
CA PRO A 194 29.33 -0.07 -29.41
C PRO A 194 27.94 0.36 -28.97
N ASP A 195 27.24 1.22 -29.73
CA ASP A 195 25.90 1.66 -29.41
C ASP A 195 24.89 0.51 -29.48
N ILE A 196 25.05 -0.38 -30.48
CA ILE A 196 24.21 -1.57 -30.62
C ILE A 196 24.42 -2.53 -29.44
N GLU A 197 25.66 -2.71 -29.00
CA GLU A 197 25.98 -3.55 -27.84
C GLU A 197 25.38 -2.93 -26.55
N ARG A 198 25.54 -1.62 -26.38
CA ARG A 198 24.99 -0.87 -25.25
C ARG A 198 23.46 -0.93 -25.23
N TYR A 199 22.81 -0.77 -26.37
CA TYR A 199 21.36 -0.93 -26.52
C TYR A 199 20.89 -2.31 -26.05
N ARG A 200 21.56 -3.39 -26.51
CA ARG A 200 21.20 -4.76 -26.10
C ARG A 200 21.38 -4.97 -24.62
N HIS A 201 22.45 -4.45 -24.04
CA HIS A 201 22.72 -4.54 -22.62
C HIS A 201 21.63 -3.85 -21.80
N ILE A 202 21.33 -2.59 -22.09
CA ILE A 202 20.32 -1.81 -21.36
C ILE A 202 18.93 -2.42 -21.56
N SER A 203 18.58 -2.81 -22.77
CA SER A 203 17.30 -3.47 -23.08
C SER A 203 17.12 -4.79 -22.33
N GLY A 204 18.22 -5.54 -22.10
CA GLY A 204 18.18 -6.75 -21.28
C GLY A 204 18.09 -6.46 -19.76
N LEU A 205 18.68 -5.36 -19.30
CA LEU A 205 18.69 -4.95 -17.90
C LEU A 205 17.34 -4.38 -17.47
N LEU A 206 16.73 -3.57 -18.33
CA LEU A 206 15.43 -2.97 -18.08
C LEU A 206 14.32 -3.99 -18.40
N THR A 207 14.19 -5.01 -17.54
CA THR A 207 13.10 -5.98 -17.62
C THR A 207 11.77 -5.25 -17.42
N SER A 208 11.09 -5.01 -18.51
CA SER A 208 9.83 -4.27 -18.52
C SER A 208 8.70 -5.16 -18.03
N SER A 209 7.92 -4.68 -17.04
CA SER A 209 6.59 -5.20 -16.82
C SER A 209 5.76 -5.02 -18.12
N PRO A 210 4.70 -5.81 -18.35
CA PRO A 210 3.83 -5.62 -19.52
C PRO A 210 3.33 -4.18 -19.67
N LYS A 211 3.07 -3.48 -18.57
CA LYS A 211 2.67 -2.07 -18.55
C LYS A 211 3.78 -1.14 -19.04
N ALA A 212 5.00 -1.32 -18.57
CA ALA A 212 6.14 -0.52 -18.99
C ALA A 212 6.42 -0.68 -20.50
N ARG A 213 6.16 -1.88 -21.08
CA ARG A 213 6.23 -2.08 -22.54
C ARG A 213 5.15 -1.30 -23.29
N VAL A 214 3.93 -1.24 -22.75
CA VAL A 214 2.84 -0.45 -23.35
C VAL A 214 3.19 1.04 -23.31
N ASP A 215 3.69 1.54 -22.17
CA ASP A 215 4.10 2.94 -22.02
C ASP A 215 5.28 3.30 -22.95
N GLU A 216 6.25 2.40 -23.10
CA GLU A 216 7.35 2.55 -24.07
C GLU A 216 6.85 2.60 -25.52
N VAL A 217 5.92 1.73 -25.89
CA VAL A 217 5.30 1.72 -27.23
C VAL A 217 4.50 3.00 -27.47
N ALA A 218 3.73 3.46 -26.48
CA ALA A 218 2.97 4.69 -26.57
C ALA A 218 3.87 5.91 -26.74
N ALA A 219 4.97 6.00 -25.98
CA ALA A 219 5.98 7.05 -26.12
C ALA A 219 6.64 7.04 -27.53
N ARG A 220 6.94 5.86 -28.07
CA ARG A 220 7.47 5.70 -29.44
C ARG A 220 6.49 6.18 -30.51
N LEU A 221 5.20 5.88 -30.34
CA LEU A 221 4.17 6.32 -31.27
C LEU A 221 3.95 7.85 -31.22
N ALA A 222 4.09 8.45 -30.04
CA ALA A 222 4.00 9.90 -29.85
C ALA A 222 5.19 10.68 -30.45
N MET A 223 6.37 10.03 -30.56
CA MET A 223 7.59 10.61 -31.16
C MET A 223 7.66 10.43 -32.68
N ARG A 224 6.76 9.69 -33.32
CA ARG A 224 6.69 9.66 -34.77
C ARG A 224 6.25 11.03 -35.28
N PRO A 225 7.06 11.74 -36.10
CA PRO A 225 6.57 12.90 -36.80
C PRO A 225 5.39 12.45 -37.65
N ALA A 226 4.32 13.24 -37.63
CA ALA A 226 3.20 13.06 -38.53
C ALA A 226 3.76 13.21 -39.96
N ASP A 227 4.16 12.11 -40.56
CA ASP A 227 4.50 12.07 -41.97
C ASP A 227 3.23 12.19 -42.78
N GLN A 228 3.17 13.29 -43.49
CA GLN A 228 2.46 13.79 -44.66
C GLN A 228 1.45 12.87 -45.33
#